data_0241d75873a125569c8210875868f08c
#
_entry.id   0241d75873a125569c8210875868f08c
#
_cell.length_a   1.000
_cell.length_b   1.000
_cell.length_c   1.000
_cell.angle_alpha   90.00
_cell.angle_beta   90.00
_cell.angle_gamma   90.00
#
_symmetry.space_group_name_H-M   'P 1'
#
loop_
_entity.id
_entity.type
_entity.pdbx_description
1 polymer ?
#
loop_
_entity_poly.entity_id
_entity_poly.type
_entity_poly.pdbx_seq_one_letter_code
_entity_poly.pdbx_strand_id
1 'polypeptide(L)'
;MKNWKNIFIASAVVALLYLVICGLGAGASGDEYFHVNHSEDVFNYYKTLGEDKTAATVTDKNNLPFYSQFPDTFIQFIIKTFDIDNYMTLRHLFCNIIAWIGIIFSALLEKKLGGWKAATITVILLLISPRFIGHAFNNLKDIPFATFTIMSIYYIIKFLEQLPKFKISTIILLTLSIFLTTSVRV
;
A
#
# COMPACT_ATOMS: atom_id res chain seq x y z
N MET A 1 -14.87 -0.47 -32.94
CA MET A 1 -14.26 -1.23 -31.81
C MET A 1 -14.09 -0.29 -30.62
N LYS A 2 -14.68 -0.61 -29.46
CA LYS A 2 -14.46 0.18 -28.24
C LYS A 2 -12.97 0.13 -27.88
N ASN A 3 -12.36 1.29 -27.70
CA ASN A 3 -10.95 1.36 -27.30
C ASN A 3 -10.83 1.11 -25.79
N TRP A 4 -10.87 -0.17 -25.38
CA TRP A 4 -10.83 -0.59 -23.99
C TRP A 4 -9.61 -0.09 -23.22
N LYS A 5 -8.51 0.18 -23.93
CA LYS A 5 -7.32 0.79 -23.31
C LYS A 5 -7.61 2.20 -22.78
N ASN A 6 -8.32 3.01 -23.57
CA ASN A 6 -8.67 4.37 -23.16
C ASN A 6 -9.70 4.37 -22.02
N ILE A 7 -10.64 3.40 -22.05
CA ILE A 7 -11.62 3.22 -20.97
C ILE A 7 -10.90 2.80 -19.69
N PHE A 8 -9.91 1.89 -19.76
CA PHE A 8 -9.08 1.52 -18.63
C PHE A 8 -8.33 2.73 -18.03
N ILE A 9 -7.67 3.53 -18.88
CA ILE A 9 -6.95 4.73 -18.43
C ILE A 9 -7.91 5.70 -17.74
N ALA A 10 -9.06 5.96 -18.33
CA ALA A 10 -10.07 6.83 -17.74
C ALA A 10 -10.58 6.29 -16.39
N SER A 11 -10.88 4.98 -16.30
CA SER A 11 -11.31 4.35 -15.05
C SER A 11 -10.23 4.37 -13.96
N ALA A 12 -8.95 4.23 -14.33
CA ALA A 12 -7.82 4.31 -13.42
C ALA A 12 -7.65 5.74 -12.84
N VAL A 13 -7.82 6.76 -13.68
CA VAL A 13 -7.79 8.17 -13.23
C VAL A 13 -8.99 8.46 -12.32
N VAL A 14 -10.18 8.04 -12.69
CA VAL A 14 -11.39 8.18 -11.85
C VAL A 14 -11.19 7.47 -10.50
N ALA A 15 -10.59 6.28 -10.49
CA ALA A 15 -10.26 5.55 -9.27
C ALA A 15 -9.34 6.35 -8.34
N LEU A 16 -8.29 6.97 -8.89
CA LEU A 16 -7.38 7.80 -8.12
C LEU A 16 -8.11 9.00 -7.51
N LEU A 17 -8.86 9.74 -8.34
CA LEU A 17 -9.61 10.91 -7.88
C LEU A 17 -10.64 10.54 -6.80
N TYR A 18 -11.36 9.44 -6.99
CA TYR A 18 -12.32 8.93 -6.02
C TYR A 18 -11.66 8.62 -4.68
N LEU A 19 -10.56 7.84 -4.69
CA LEU A 19 -9.84 7.47 -3.47
C LEU A 19 -9.30 8.71 -2.74
N VAL A 20 -8.68 9.63 -3.46
CA VAL A 20 -8.11 10.84 -2.86
C VAL A 20 -9.22 11.73 -2.28
N ILE A 21 -10.26 12.05 -3.04
CA ILE A 21 -11.32 12.98 -2.60
C ILE A 21 -12.09 12.39 -1.41
N CYS A 22 -12.50 11.12 -1.49
CA CYS A 22 -13.23 10.48 -0.40
C CYS A 22 -12.35 10.20 0.81
N GLY A 23 -11.07 9.87 0.60
CA GLY A 23 -10.12 9.62 1.67
C GLY A 23 -9.77 10.86 2.51
N LEU A 24 -9.84 12.07 1.93
CA LEU A 24 -9.63 13.31 2.68
C LEU A 24 -10.68 13.53 3.77
N GLY A 25 -11.88 12.97 3.62
CA GLY A 25 -12.97 13.05 4.60
C GLY A 25 -13.10 11.79 5.47
N ALA A 26 -12.22 10.81 5.33
CA ALA A 26 -12.29 9.58 6.09
C ALA A 26 -11.97 9.82 7.57
N GLY A 27 -12.74 9.19 8.45
CA GLY A 27 -12.43 9.16 9.89
C GLY A 27 -11.33 8.14 10.20
N ALA A 28 -10.74 8.28 11.40
CA ALA A 28 -9.79 7.30 11.91
C ALA A 28 -10.50 5.98 12.26
N SER A 29 -9.86 4.85 11.94
CA SER A 29 -10.33 3.54 12.40
C SER A 29 -9.96 3.31 13.87
N GLY A 30 -10.65 2.35 14.53
CA GLY A 30 -10.49 2.15 15.97
C GLY A 30 -9.09 1.74 16.42
N ASP A 31 -8.32 1.09 15.56
CA ASP A 31 -6.96 0.64 15.82
C ASP A 31 -5.86 1.56 15.25
N GLU A 32 -6.23 2.52 14.42
CA GLU A 32 -5.27 3.41 13.74
C GLU A 32 -4.43 4.22 14.72
N TYR A 33 -5.01 4.70 15.81
CA TYR A 33 -4.28 5.43 16.85
C TYR A 33 -3.19 4.58 17.52
N PHE A 34 -3.42 3.27 17.70
CA PHE A 34 -2.40 2.37 18.23
C PHE A 34 -1.22 2.26 17.29
N HIS A 35 -1.47 2.21 15.96
CA HIS A 35 -0.42 2.16 14.95
C HIS A 35 0.33 3.48 14.83
N VAL A 36 -0.36 4.62 14.96
CA VAL A 36 0.27 5.94 15.01
C VAL A 36 1.24 6.03 16.20
N ASN A 37 0.78 5.71 17.41
CA ASN A 37 1.60 5.77 18.60
C ASN A 37 2.82 4.84 18.50
N HIS A 38 2.59 3.60 18.07
CA HIS A 38 3.71 2.66 17.90
C HIS A 38 4.71 3.10 16.83
N SER A 39 4.24 3.69 15.71
CA SER A 39 5.13 4.22 14.68
C SER A 39 5.97 5.40 15.18
N GLU A 40 5.45 6.19 16.13
CA GLU A 40 6.20 7.24 16.83
C GLU A 40 7.27 6.65 17.73
N ASP A 41 6.94 5.61 18.50
CA ASP A 41 7.92 4.89 19.32
C ASP A 41 9.05 4.31 18.46
N VAL A 42 8.71 3.71 17.31
CA VAL A 42 9.71 3.19 16.35
C VAL A 42 10.56 4.32 15.77
N PHE A 43 9.97 5.47 15.44
CA PHE A 43 10.71 6.64 14.98
C PHE A 43 11.71 7.11 16.05
N ASN A 44 11.29 7.20 17.32
CA ASN A 44 12.14 7.61 18.44
C ASN A 44 13.27 6.61 18.68
N TYR A 45 13.01 5.30 18.57
CA TYR A 45 14.06 4.28 18.63
C TYR A 45 15.18 4.55 17.60
N TYR A 46 14.84 4.81 16.35
CA TYR A 46 15.84 5.11 15.32
C TYR A 46 16.50 6.47 15.52
N LYS A 47 15.75 7.49 15.93
CA LYS A 47 16.27 8.84 16.20
C LYS A 47 17.30 8.84 17.33
N THR A 48 17.10 8.02 18.36
CA THR A 48 18.02 7.90 19.52
C THR A 48 19.07 6.81 19.33
N LEU A 49 19.18 6.21 18.14
CA LEU A 49 20.09 5.10 17.81
C LEU A 49 19.94 3.90 18.76
N GLY A 50 18.70 3.65 19.23
CA GLY A 50 18.36 2.51 20.07
C GLY A 50 18.45 2.77 21.59
N GLU A 51 18.66 4.00 22.03
CA GLU A 51 18.61 4.36 23.45
C GLU A 51 17.15 4.28 23.96
N ASP A 52 16.20 4.82 23.22
CA ASP A 52 14.77 4.67 23.51
C ASP A 52 14.28 3.29 23.03
N LYS A 53 13.95 2.43 23.98
CA LYS A 53 13.49 1.05 23.73
C LYS A 53 11.98 0.88 23.86
N THR A 54 11.22 1.95 23.94
CA THR A 54 9.74 1.91 24.09
C THR A 54 9.08 1.07 23.00
N ALA A 55 9.53 1.22 21.75
CA ALA A 55 9.03 0.44 20.62
C ALA A 55 9.21 -1.08 20.76
N ALA A 56 10.25 -1.53 21.48
CA ALA A 56 10.55 -2.93 21.70
C ALA A 56 9.92 -3.51 22.98
N THR A 57 9.23 -2.68 23.76
CA THR A 57 8.64 -3.09 25.04
C THR A 57 7.28 -3.72 24.80
N VAL A 58 7.19 -5.02 25.06
CA VAL A 58 5.94 -5.79 25.00
C VAL A 58 5.18 -5.60 26.30
N THR A 59 3.90 -5.22 26.20
CA THR A 59 2.99 -5.18 27.33
C THR A 59 1.84 -6.16 27.10
N ASP A 60 1.14 -6.58 28.16
CA ASP A 60 -0.03 -7.48 28.05
C ASP A 60 -1.13 -6.96 27.11
N LYS A 61 -1.12 -5.69 26.80
CA LYS A 61 -2.08 -5.01 25.92
C LYS A 61 -1.51 -4.60 24.58
N ASN A 62 -0.20 -4.74 24.36
CA ASN A 62 0.47 -4.28 23.14
C ASN A 62 1.44 -5.35 22.64
N ASN A 63 1.04 -6.06 21.58
CA ASN A 63 1.88 -7.01 20.85
C ASN A 63 2.42 -6.43 19.53
N LEU A 64 2.27 -5.11 19.29
CA LEU A 64 2.73 -4.43 18.09
C LEU A 64 4.25 -4.57 17.83
N PRO A 65 5.14 -4.70 18.85
CA PRO A 65 6.55 -4.97 18.62
C PRO A 65 6.86 -6.23 17.80
N PHE A 66 5.92 -7.18 17.74
CA PHE A 66 6.06 -8.38 16.91
C PHE A 66 5.57 -8.22 15.47
N TYR A 67 4.97 -7.08 15.14
CA TYR A 67 4.49 -6.81 13.79
C TYR A 67 5.43 -5.86 13.06
N SER A 68 5.68 -6.16 11.81
CA SER A 68 6.38 -5.22 10.94
C SER A 68 5.54 -3.96 10.72
N GLN A 69 6.20 -2.79 10.70
CA GLN A 69 5.55 -1.47 10.73
C GLN A 69 6.03 -0.56 9.60
N PHE A 70 6.56 -1.11 8.50
CA PHE A 70 7.22 -0.30 7.46
C PHE A 70 6.35 0.86 6.94
N PRO A 71 5.08 0.68 6.50
CA PRO A 71 4.30 1.79 5.95
C PRO A 71 4.01 2.87 6.99
N ASP A 72 3.66 2.46 8.22
CA ASP A 72 3.37 3.37 9.33
C ASP A 72 4.62 4.15 9.76
N THR A 73 5.75 3.49 9.91
CA THR A 73 7.02 4.13 10.28
C THR A 73 7.52 5.06 9.18
N PHE A 74 7.37 4.66 7.91
CA PHE A 74 7.80 5.48 6.78
C PHE A 74 7.04 6.80 6.71
N ILE A 75 5.71 6.75 6.82
CA ILE A 75 4.91 7.98 6.81
C ILE A 75 5.15 8.81 8.08
N GLN A 76 5.37 8.18 9.24
CA GLN A 76 5.71 8.86 10.48
C GLN A 76 7.05 9.60 10.37
N PHE A 77 8.04 9.00 9.71
CA PHE A 77 9.31 9.66 9.43
C PHE A 77 9.11 10.94 8.61
N ILE A 78 8.26 10.91 7.58
CA ILE A 78 7.93 12.10 6.78
C ILE A 78 7.24 13.16 7.64
N ILE A 79 6.23 12.76 8.42
CA ILE A 79 5.47 13.66 9.31
C ILE A 79 6.41 14.41 10.26
N LYS A 80 7.29 13.69 10.95
CA LYS A 80 8.22 14.27 11.93
C LYS A 80 9.35 15.06 11.28
N THR A 81 9.80 14.70 10.08
CA THR A 81 10.87 15.43 9.39
C THR A 81 10.40 16.77 8.86
N PHE A 82 9.17 16.85 8.39
CA PHE A 82 8.60 18.07 7.80
C PHE A 82 7.62 18.81 8.72
N ASP A 83 7.49 18.37 9.98
CA ASP A 83 6.62 18.97 11.01
C ASP A 83 5.17 19.20 10.53
N ILE A 84 4.55 18.09 10.06
CA ILE A 84 3.23 18.16 9.43
C ILE A 84 2.12 18.04 10.47
N ASP A 85 1.36 19.12 10.70
CA ASP A 85 0.28 19.18 11.68
C ASP A 85 -0.87 18.21 11.35
N ASN A 86 -1.30 18.17 10.09
CA ASN A 86 -2.42 17.32 9.68
C ASN A 86 -1.96 15.91 9.28
N TYR A 87 -1.35 15.20 10.22
CA TYR A 87 -0.73 13.91 10.00
C TYR A 87 -1.73 12.82 9.58
N MET A 88 -2.98 12.83 10.11
CA MET A 88 -4.00 11.84 9.73
C MET A 88 -4.36 11.93 8.25
N THR A 89 -4.59 13.12 7.75
CA THR A 89 -4.89 13.34 6.32
C THR A 89 -3.75 12.84 5.44
N LEU A 90 -2.49 13.08 5.84
CA LEU A 90 -1.35 12.59 5.07
C LEU A 90 -1.26 11.06 5.10
N ARG A 91 -1.53 10.41 6.23
CA ARG A 91 -1.60 8.95 6.36
C ARG A 91 -2.68 8.35 5.47
N HIS A 92 -3.88 8.92 5.49
CA HIS A 92 -4.98 8.49 4.62
C HIS A 92 -4.64 8.68 3.14
N LEU A 93 -4.07 9.81 2.76
CA LEU A 93 -3.62 10.05 1.39
C LEU A 93 -2.57 9.02 0.94
N PHE A 94 -1.61 8.70 1.81
CA PHE A 94 -0.59 7.69 1.54
C PHE A 94 -1.22 6.30 1.35
N CYS A 95 -2.18 5.92 2.21
CA CYS A 95 -2.93 4.67 2.07
C CYS A 95 -3.70 4.62 0.74
N ASN A 96 -4.37 5.71 0.36
CA ASN A 96 -5.13 5.82 -0.88
C ASN A 96 -4.25 5.65 -2.13
N ILE A 97 -3.04 6.24 -2.12
CA ILE A 97 -2.08 6.07 -3.22
C ILE A 97 -1.63 4.62 -3.32
N ILE A 98 -1.33 3.96 -2.20
CA ILE A 98 -0.95 2.54 -2.19
C ILE A 98 -2.12 1.67 -2.68
N ALA A 99 -3.36 1.94 -2.24
CA ALA A 99 -4.55 1.24 -2.71
C ALA A 99 -4.74 1.38 -4.22
N TRP A 100 -4.55 2.59 -4.75
CA TRP A 100 -4.61 2.83 -6.20
C TRP A 100 -3.55 2.04 -6.97
N ILE A 101 -2.31 1.98 -6.46
CA ILE A 101 -1.24 1.15 -7.04
C ILE A 101 -1.68 -0.32 -7.05
N GLY A 102 -2.30 -0.81 -5.97
CA GLY A 102 -2.86 -2.16 -5.88
C GLY A 102 -3.93 -2.44 -6.93
N ILE A 103 -4.86 -1.50 -7.15
CA ILE A 103 -5.87 -1.57 -8.23
C ILE A 103 -5.18 -1.69 -9.59
N ILE A 104 -4.16 -0.87 -9.86
CA ILE A 104 -3.45 -0.88 -11.14
C ILE A 104 -2.74 -2.21 -11.37
N PHE A 105 -2.00 -2.74 -10.38
CA PHE A 105 -1.30 -4.01 -10.53
C PHE A 105 -2.25 -5.20 -10.67
N SER A 106 -3.38 -5.21 -9.94
CA SER A 106 -4.44 -6.19 -10.13
C SER A 106 -4.99 -6.14 -11.56
N ALA A 107 -5.30 -4.95 -12.06
CA ALA A 107 -5.79 -4.77 -13.41
C ALA A 107 -4.77 -5.14 -14.49
N LEU A 108 -3.47 -4.85 -14.28
CA LEU A 108 -2.40 -5.24 -15.19
C LEU A 108 -2.19 -6.76 -15.21
N LEU A 109 -2.43 -7.45 -14.10
CA LEU A 109 -2.40 -8.91 -14.04
C LEU A 109 -3.57 -9.48 -14.85
N GLU A 110 -4.79 -9.00 -14.63
CA GLU A 110 -5.98 -9.42 -15.38
C GLU A 110 -5.91 -9.07 -16.87
N LYS A 111 -5.22 -7.99 -17.23
CA LYS A 111 -4.92 -7.70 -18.64
C LYS A 111 -4.17 -8.83 -19.33
N LYS A 112 -3.29 -9.54 -18.64
CA LYS A 112 -2.56 -10.68 -19.22
C LYS A 112 -3.48 -11.85 -19.57
N LEU A 113 -4.58 -12.01 -18.80
CA LEU A 113 -5.54 -13.09 -18.97
C LEU A 113 -6.66 -12.74 -19.96
N GLY A 114 -7.24 -11.55 -19.85
CA GLY A 114 -8.45 -11.16 -20.59
C GLY A 114 -8.34 -9.80 -21.32
N GLY A 115 -7.14 -9.27 -21.47
CA GLY A 115 -6.89 -8.02 -22.18
C GLY A 115 -7.42 -6.77 -21.43
N TRP A 116 -7.49 -5.66 -22.14
CA TRP A 116 -7.91 -4.38 -21.56
C TRP A 116 -9.35 -4.34 -21.03
N LYS A 117 -10.20 -5.22 -21.54
CA LYS A 117 -11.59 -5.35 -21.05
C LYS A 117 -11.59 -5.91 -19.62
N ALA A 118 -10.86 -7.00 -19.38
CA ALA A 118 -10.73 -7.59 -18.06
C ALA A 118 -10.08 -6.59 -17.06
N ALA A 119 -9.00 -5.91 -17.48
CA ALA A 119 -8.37 -4.88 -16.66
C ALA A 119 -9.37 -3.78 -16.22
N THR A 120 -10.22 -3.30 -17.14
CA THR A 120 -11.24 -2.29 -16.82
C THR A 120 -12.27 -2.82 -15.83
N ILE A 121 -12.74 -4.06 -16.02
CA ILE A 121 -13.70 -4.70 -15.11
C ILE A 121 -13.09 -4.84 -13.72
N THR A 122 -11.82 -5.22 -13.60
CA THR A 122 -11.11 -5.33 -12.31
C THR A 122 -11.10 -3.99 -11.55
N VAL A 123 -10.79 -2.88 -12.23
CA VAL A 123 -10.84 -1.55 -11.60
C VAL A 123 -12.24 -1.28 -11.03
N ILE A 124 -13.29 -1.53 -11.84
CA ILE A 124 -14.67 -1.29 -11.42
C ILE A 124 -15.04 -2.17 -10.22
N LEU A 125 -14.73 -3.47 -10.28
CA LEU A 125 -15.06 -4.41 -9.19
C LEU A 125 -14.38 -4.03 -7.86
N LEU A 126 -13.13 -3.58 -7.89
CA LEU A 126 -12.45 -3.13 -6.68
C LEU A 126 -13.06 -1.83 -6.15
N LEU A 127 -13.44 -0.89 -7.02
CA LEU A 127 -14.07 0.37 -6.61
C LEU A 127 -15.47 0.18 -6.00
N ILE A 128 -16.23 -0.82 -6.45
CA ILE A 128 -17.55 -1.11 -5.88
C ILE A 128 -17.50 -2.08 -4.70
N SER A 129 -16.32 -2.59 -4.35
CA SER A 129 -16.15 -3.47 -3.19
C SER A 129 -16.12 -2.65 -1.89
N PRO A 130 -17.15 -2.71 -1.03
CA PRO A 130 -17.22 -1.88 0.16
C PRO A 130 -16.06 -2.17 1.12
N ARG A 131 -15.66 -3.45 1.23
CA ARG A 131 -14.55 -3.86 2.09
C ARG A 131 -13.22 -3.30 1.61
N PHE A 132 -12.93 -3.41 0.31
CA PHE A 132 -11.68 -2.87 -0.24
C PHE A 132 -11.62 -1.35 -0.07
N ILE A 133 -12.68 -0.64 -0.43
CA ILE A 133 -12.73 0.83 -0.34
C ILE A 133 -12.67 1.30 1.11
N GLY A 134 -13.37 0.65 2.04
CA GLY A 134 -13.29 0.99 3.46
C GLY A 134 -11.86 0.90 4.01
N HIS A 135 -11.14 -0.17 3.69
CA HIS A 135 -9.73 -0.31 4.09
C HIS A 135 -8.80 0.62 3.32
N ALA A 136 -9.10 0.95 2.06
CA ALA A 136 -8.27 1.82 1.23
C ALA A 136 -8.09 3.22 1.83
N PHE A 137 -9.01 3.69 2.66
CA PHE A 137 -8.94 5.02 3.23
C PHE A 137 -7.99 5.15 4.42
N ASN A 138 -7.87 4.12 5.28
CA ASN A 138 -7.16 4.27 6.55
C ASN A 138 -6.40 3.02 7.04
N ASN A 139 -6.41 1.91 6.30
CA ASN A 139 -5.73 0.68 6.74
C ASN A 139 -4.33 0.56 6.12
N LEU A 140 -3.33 1.13 6.77
CA LEU A 140 -1.92 1.07 6.36
C LEU A 140 -1.23 -0.29 6.62
N LYS A 141 -1.99 -1.34 6.93
CA LYS A 141 -1.48 -2.71 7.05
C LYS A 141 -1.99 -3.61 5.93
N ASP A 142 -3.29 -3.82 5.87
CA ASP A 142 -3.86 -4.79 4.94
C ASP A 142 -3.77 -4.31 3.48
N ILE A 143 -3.95 -3.02 3.24
CA ILE A 143 -3.85 -2.43 1.90
C ILE A 143 -2.42 -2.50 1.34
N PRO A 144 -1.37 -2.03 2.05
CA PRO A 144 -0.01 -2.19 1.58
C PRO A 144 0.39 -3.67 1.38
N PHE A 145 0.01 -4.54 2.31
CA PHE A 145 0.29 -5.97 2.20
C PHE A 145 -0.34 -6.57 0.94
N ALA A 146 -1.63 -6.32 0.69
CA ALA A 146 -2.32 -6.79 -0.51
C ALA A 146 -1.70 -6.20 -1.79
N THR A 147 -1.39 -4.90 -1.78
CA THR A 147 -0.78 -4.20 -2.92
C THR A 147 0.59 -4.77 -3.27
N PHE A 148 1.48 -4.92 -2.29
CA PHE A 148 2.84 -5.40 -2.55
C PHE A 148 2.85 -6.90 -2.88
N THR A 149 1.91 -7.67 -2.35
CA THR A 149 1.71 -9.07 -2.74
C THR A 149 1.32 -9.18 -4.21
N ILE A 150 0.32 -8.43 -4.67
CA ILE A 150 -0.10 -8.48 -6.09
C ILE A 150 1.00 -7.94 -7.03
N MET A 151 1.78 -6.94 -6.59
CA MET A 151 2.97 -6.49 -7.31
C MET A 151 4.00 -7.60 -7.44
N SER A 152 4.26 -8.35 -6.38
CA SER A 152 5.20 -9.47 -6.38
C SER A 152 4.75 -10.55 -7.37
N ILE A 153 3.48 -10.92 -7.34
CA ILE A 153 2.90 -11.90 -8.29
C ILE A 153 3.04 -11.39 -9.74
N TYR A 154 2.73 -10.12 -9.99
CA TYR A 154 2.89 -9.53 -11.33
C TYR A 154 4.33 -9.62 -11.83
N TYR A 155 5.32 -9.27 -10.98
CA TYR A 155 6.73 -9.29 -11.37
C TYR A 155 7.30 -10.71 -11.44
N ILE A 156 6.82 -11.69 -10.65
CA ILE A 156 7.15 -13.10 -10.82
C ILE A 156 6.73 -13.58 -12.21
N ILE A 157 5.47 -13.36 -12.60
CA ILE A 157 4.98 -13.76 -13.91
C ILE A 157 5.78 -13.06 -15.02
N LYS A 158 6.03 -11.75 -14.88
CA LYS A 158 6.81 -10.98 -15.85
C LYS A 158 8.25 -11.48 -15.97
N PHE A 159 8.88 -11.91 -14.88
CA PHE A 159 10.20 -12.50 -14.88
C PHE A 159 10.21 -13.85 -15.62
N LEU A 160 9.25 -14.71 -15.33
CA LEU A 160 9.12 -16.01 -16.00
C LEU A 160 8.90 -15.87 -17.51
N GLU A 161 8.10 -14.90 -17.94
CA GLU A 161 7.88 -14.58 -19.37
C GLU A 161 9.15 -14.10 -20.08
N GLN A 162 10.13 -13.57 -19.35
CA GLN A 162 11.38 -13.06 -19.91
C GLN A 162 12.49 -14.10 -20.01
N LEU A 163 12.31 -15.30 -19.44
CA LEU A 163 13.33 -16.35 -19.50
C LEU A 163 13.56 -16.83 -20.94
N PRO A 164 14.81 -17.17 -21.32
CA PRO A 164 16.04 -17.12 -20.52
C PRO A 164 16.75 -15.74 -20.49
N LYS A 165 16.24 -14.72 -21.18
CA LYS A 165 16.85 -13.38 -21.29
C LYS A 165 16.07 -12.34 -20.50
N PHE A 166 16.23 -12.37 -19.17
CA PHE A 166 15.54 -11.44 -18.28
C PHE A 166 16.16 -10.04 -18.27
N LYS A 167 15.34 -9.05 -17.89
CA LYS A 167 15.80 -7.66 -17.68
C LYS A 167 16.13 -7.45 -16.20
N ILE A 168 17.30 -6.85 -15.93
CA ILE A 168 17.72 -6.51 -14.55
C ILE A 168 16.67 -5.66 -13.82
N SER A 169 16.04 -4.71 -14.52
CA SER A 169 14.95 -3.90 -13.94
C SER A 169 13.77 -4.74 -13.43
N THR A 170 13.46 -5.86 -14.07
CA THR A 170 12.41 -6.77 -13.60
C THR A 170 12.80 -7.46 -12.29
N ILE A 171 14.08 -7.88 -12.17
CA ILE A 171 14.58 -8.47 -10.92
C ILE A 171 14.56 -7.44 -9.79
N ILE A 172 15.04 -6.22 -10.02
CA ILE A 172 15.05 -5.15 -9.03
C ILE A 172 13.61 -4.89 -8.52
N LEU A 173 12.64 -4.76 -9.43
CA LEU A 173 11.24 -4.51 -9.06
C LEU A 173 10.59 -5.70 -8.38
N LEU A 174 10.96 -6.94 -8.75
CA LEU A 174 10.52 -8.15 -8.06
C LEU A 174 11.07 -8.18 -6.63
N THR A 175 12.38 -7.99 -6.47
CA THR A 175 13.03 -7.98 -5.15
C THR A 175 12.43 -6.89 -4.26
N LEU A 176 12.24 -5.69 -4.80
CA LEU A 176 11.63 -4.58 -4.07
C LEU A 176 10.19 -4.91 -3.63
N SER A 177 9.37 -5.49 -4.52
CA SER A 177 7.99 -5.83 -4.18
C SER A 177 7.90 -6.93 -3.10
N ILE A 178 8.77 -7.94 -3.15
CA ILE A 178 8.86 -8.97 -2.10
C ILE A 178 9.33 -8.35 -0.78
N PHE A 179 10.38 -7.52 -0.82
CA PHE A 179 10.88 -6.80 0.36
C PHE A 179 9.76 -5.97 1.01
N LEU A 180 9.03 -5.19 0.22
CA LEU A 180 7.91 -4.40 0.71
C LEU A 180 6.79 -5.28 1.30
N THR A 181 6.48 -6.42 0.69
CA THR A 181 5.47 -7.36 1.22
C THR A 181 5.87 -7.87 2.60
N THR A 182 7.11 -8.35 2.74
CA THR A 182 7.61 -8.91 4.01
C THR A 182 7.84 -7.82 5.07
N SER A 183 8.10 -6.57 4.68
CA SER A 183 8.25 -5.45 5.62
C SER A 183 6.92 -4.91 6.15
N VAL A 184 5.78 -5.33 5.60
CA VAL A 184 4.44 -5.01 6.14
C VAL A 184 3.96 -6.09 7.09
N ARG A 185 4.18 -7.35 6.73
CA ARG A 185 3.74 -8.51 7.52
C ARG A 185 4.73 -9.66 7.36
N VAL A 186 5.23 -10.13 8.47
CA VAL A 186 6.05 -11.35 8.57
C VAL A 186 5.23 -12.40 9.29
#